data_4c8d3b59f79e8139e62ccad1781c8326
#
_entry.id   4c8d3b59f79e8139e62ccad1781c8326
#
_cell.length_a   1.000
_cell.length_b   1.000
_cell.length_c   1.000
_cell.angle_alpha   90.00
_cell.angle_beta   90.00
_cell.angle_gamma   90.00
#
_symmetry.space_group_name_H-M   'P 1'
#
loop_
_entity.id
_entity.type
_entity.pdbx_description
1 polymer ?
#
loop_
_entity_poly.entity_id
_entity_poly.type
_entity_poly.pdbx_seq_one_letter_code
_entity_poly.pdbx_strand_id
1 'polypeptide(L)'
;MGVRPEATPNPNAIKFTTDKMIFEGTNSISVMSGDTSEHEILNDLMKLDGVDNVFGYQNFITVNKHFDVEWDDLVVEVVKIMEEYGY
;
A
#
# COMPACT_ATOMS: atom_id res chain seq x y z
N MET A 1 -6.83 -4.16 -15.73
CA MET A 1 -6.32 -4.83 -14.55
C MET A 1 -4.93 -4.34 -14.23
N GLY A 2 -4.57 -4.49 -13.03
CA GLY A 2 -3.28 -4.07 -12.58
C GLY A 2 -3.34 -2.91 -11.63
N VAL A 3 -2.20 -2.68 -11.01
CA VAL A 3 -2.02 -1.68 -9.99
C VAL A 3 -1.39 -0.44 -10.61
N ARG A 4 -1.95 0.72 -10.30
CA ARG A 4 -1.44 1.99 -10.84
C ARG A 4 -0.85 2.83 -9.71
N PRO A 5 0.47 2.99 -9.66
CA PRO A 5 1.08 3.91 -8.70
C PRO A 5 0.79 5.35 -9.10
N GLU A 6 0.35 6.15 -8.14
CA GLU A 6 0.04 7.56 -8.38
C GLU A 6 0.75 8.42 -7.36
N ALA A 7 1.42 9.46 -7.84
CA ALA A 7 2.10 10.39 -6.95
C ALA A 7 1.08 11.16 -6.09
N THR A 8 1.48 11.51 -4.88
CA THR A 8 0.67 12.32 -3.99
C THR A 8 1.44 13.62 -3.67
N PRO A 9 0.79 14.61 -3.04
CA PRO A 9 1.53 15.81 -2.60
C PRO A 9 2.67 15.51 -1.63
N ASN A 10 2.64 14.36 -0.97
CA ASN A 10 3.70 13.95 -0.05
C ASN A 10 4.70 13.08 -0.81
N PRO A 11 5.98 13.49 -0.92
CA PRO A 11 6.97 12.69 -1.66
C PRO A 11 7.27 11.33 -1.02
N ASN A 12 6.90 11.14 0.23
CA ASN A 12 7.09 9.86 0.92
C ASN A 12 5.88 8.94 0.80
N ALA A 13 4.84 9.34 0.06
CA ALA A 13 3.62 8.57 -0.09
C ALA A 13 3.29 8.36 -1.56
N ILE A 14 2.93 7.13 -1.91
CA ILE A 14 2.38 6.81 -3.23
C ILE A 14 1.08 6.06 -3.03
N LYS A 15 0.07 6.43 -3.82
CA LYS A 15 -1.24 5.80 -3.82
C LYS A 15 -1.25 4.72 -4.91
N PHE A 16 -1.58 3.51 -4.52
CA PHE A 16 -1.64 2.36 -5.45
C PHE A 16 -3.10 2.02 -5.68
N THR A 17 -3.61 2.38 -6.84
CA THR A 17 -5.02 2.24 -7.21
C THR A 17 -5.22 0.99 -8.08
N THR A 18 -6.32 0.28 -7.86
CA THR A 18 -6.66 -0.92 -8.62
C THR A 18 -8.02 -0.77 -9.29
N ASP A 19 -8.34 -1.70 -10.18
CA ASP A 19 -9.65 -1.75 -10.83
C ASP A 19 -10.68 -2.50 -10.01
N LYS A 20 -10.25 -3.17 -8.93
CA LYS A 20 -11.11 -3.99 -8.09
C LYS A 20 -11.23 -3.37 -6.70
N MET A 21 -12.37 -3.61 -6.06
CA MET A 21 -12.54 -3.19 -4.67
C MET A 21 -11.66 -4.06 -3.78
N ILE A 22 -10.81 -3.44 -2.98
CA ILE A 22 -9.96 -4.14 -2.02
C ILE A 22 -10.63 -4.16 -0.65
N PHE A 23 -11.17 -3.04 -0.23
CA PHE A 23 -11.80 -2.87 1.08
C PHE A 23 -13.25 -2.47 0.89
N GLU A 24 -14.17 -3.28 1.40
CA GLU A 24 -15.59 -2.99 1.26
C GLU A 24 -16.05 -2.00 2.32
N GLY A 25 -17.09 -1.24 2.00
CA GLY A 25 -17.67 -0.30 2.93
C GLY A 25 -17.07 1.09 2.82
N THR A 26 -17.31 1.90 3.83
CA THR A 26 -16.90 3.30 3.85
C THR A 26 -15.83 3.59 4.91
N ASN A 27 -15.26 2.56 5.52
CA ASN A 27 -14.24 2.72 6.56
C ASN A 27 -12.85 2.58 5.95
N SER A 28 -11.96 3.48 6.34
CA SER A 28 -10.57 3.37 5.98
C SER A 28 -9.84 2.49 7.01
N ILE A 29 -8.71 1.92 6.58
CA ILE A 29 -7.91 1.05 7.43
C ILE A 29 -6.49 1.57 7.40
N SER A 30 -5.93 1.85 8.57
CA SER A 30 -4.54 2.31 8.69
C SER A 30 -3.76 1.30 9.51
N VAL A 31 -2.56 0.97 9.06
CA VAL A 31 -1.66 0.08 9.80
C VAL A 31 -0.35 0.83 9.99
N MET A 32 -0.01 1.08 11.24
CA MET A 32 1.22 1.75 11.60
C MET A 32 2.30 0.73 11.96
N SER A 33 3.54 1.19 12.02
CA SER A 33 4.66 0.34 12.41
C SER A 33 4.37 -0.33 13.77
N GLY A 34 4.49 -1.65 13.80
CA GLY A 34 4.21 -2.42 15.01
C GLY A 34 2.77 -2.90 15.13
N ASP A 35 1.87 -2.44 14.28
CA ASP A 35 0.48 -2.84 14.28
C ASP A 35 0.22 -3.95 13.27
N THR A 36 -0.89 -4.65 13.43
CA THR A 36 -1.36 -5.63 12.45
C THR A 36 -2.82 -5.34 12.11
N SER A 37 -3.25 -5.87 10.97
CA SER A 37 -4.62 -5.72 10.48
C SER A 37 -5.21 -7.09 10.21
N GLU A 38 -6.55 -7.17 10.14
CA GLU A 38 -7.20 -8.40 9.66
C GLU A 38 -7.02 -8.58 8.16
N HIS A 39 -6.54 -7.58 7.46
CA HIS A 39 -6.28 -7.65 6.02
C HIS A 39 -4.83 -8.07 5.79
N GLU A 40 -4.64 -9.30 5.35
CA GLU A 40 -3.31 -9.86 5.15
C GLU A 40 -2.47 -9.06 4.17
N ILE A 41 -3.10 -8.47 3.14
CA ILE A 41 -2.38 -7.66 2.16
C ILE A 41 -1.67 -6.49 2.83
N LEU A 42 -2.34 -5.83 3.79
CA LEU A 42 -1.72 -4.71 4.50
C LEU A 42 -0.57 -5.19 5.38
N ASN A 43 -0.74 -6.34 6.02
CA ASN A 43 0.33 -6.92 6.85
C ASN A 43 1.55 -7.27 6.01
N ASP A 44 1.33 -7.83 4.82
CA ASP A 44 2.43 -8.18 3.93
C ASP A 44 3.17 -6.93 3.44
N LEU A 45 2.43 -5.86 3.14
CA LEU A 45 3.07 -4.60 2.74
C LEU A 45 3.90 -4.02 3.88
N MET A 46 3.43 -4.14 5.11
CA MET A 46 4.17 -3.65 6.27
C MET A 46 5.46 -4.43 6.53
N LYS A 47 5.59 -5.64 5.98
CA LYS A 47 6.81 -6.44 6.12
C LYS A 47 7.92 -6.00 5.18
N LEU A 48 7.61 -5.17 4.18
CA LEU A 48 8.62 -4.67 3.25
C LEU A 48 9.54 -3.70 3.95
N ASP A 49 10.84 -3.83 3.69
CA ASP A 49 11.82 -2.88 4.21
C ASP A 49 11.53 -1.51 3.63
N GLY A 50 11.51 -0.50 4.47
CA GLY A 50 11.31 0.87 4.04
C GLY A 50 9.88 1.36 4.14
N VAL A 51 8.91 0.49 4.41
CA VAL A 51 7.52 0.90 4.60
C VAL A 51 7.31 1.34 6.05
N ASP A 52 6.85 2.56 6.23
CA ASP A 52 6.57 3.13 7.55
C ASP A 52 5.13 2.82 7.98
N ASN A 53 4.17 3.07 7.10
CA ASN A 53 2.78 2.75 7.38
C ASN A 53 2.02 2.63 6.06
N VAL A 54 0.82 2.03 6.14
CA VAL A 54 -0.06 1.88 4.98
C VAL A 54 -1.47 2.30 5.37
N PHE A 55 -2.21 2.75 4.37
CA PHE A 55 -3.59 3.21 4.53
C PHE A 55 -4.40 2.64 3.36
N GLY A 56 -5.47 1.94 3.67
CA GLY A 56 -6.33 1.33 2.66
C GLY A 56 -7.74 1.87 2.71
N TYR A 57 -8.33 2.06 1.53
CA TYR A 57 -9.70 2.51 1.39
C TYR A 57 -10.22 2.14 0.02
N GLN A 58 -11.36 1.47 -0.02
CA GLN A 58 -12.01 1.07 -1.27
C GLN A 58 -11.06 0.35 -2.24
N ASN A 59 -10.66 1.00 -3.33
CA ASN A 59 -9.87 0.36 -4.38
C ASN A 59 -8.43 0.83 -4.43
N PHE A 60 -7.92 1.36 -3.32
CA PHE A 60 -6.53 1.82 -3.31
C PHE A 60 -5.88 1.58 -1.95
N ILE A 61 -4.55 1.54 -1.99
CA ILE A 61 -3.71 1.51 -0.79
C ILE A 61 -2.67 2.59 -0.95
N THR A 62 -2.52 3.45 0.05
CA THR A 62 -1.46 4.44 0.09
C THR A 62 -0.34 3.91 0.97
N VAL A 63 0.86 3.86 0.43
CA VAL A 63 2.04 3.39 1.14
C VAL A 63 2.90 4.59 1.48
N ASN A 64 3.24 4.74 2.76
CA ASN A 64 4.16 5.77 3.23
C ASN A 64 5.48 5.09 3.55
N LYS A 65 6.55 5.56 2.92
CA LYS A 65 7.88 5.02 3.14
C LYS A 65 8.66 5.88 4.14
N HIS A 66 9.74 5.32 4.66
CA HIS A 66 10.69 6.11 5.44
C HIS A 66 11.41 7.10 4.51
N PHE A 67 11.76 8.26 5.02
CA PHE A 67 12.30 9.33 4.19
C PHE A 67 13.64 8.99 3.55
N ASP A 68 14.38 8.05 4.11
CA ASP A 68 15.71 7.66 3.61
C ASP A 68 15.67 6.48 2.64
N VAL A 69 14.48 6.07 2.22
CA VAL A 69 14.28 4.93 1.30
C VAL A 69 13.87 5.46 -0.06
N GLU A 70 14.35 4.80 -1.12
CA GLU A 70 13.99 5.16 -2.49
C GLU A 70 12.78 4.37 -2.95
N TRP A 71 11.96 4.98 -3.81
CA TRP A 71 10.77 4.34 -4.34
C TRP A 71 11.06 3.29 -5.41
N ASP A 72 12.22 3.35 -6.07
CA ASP A 72 12.49 2.53 -7.25
C ASP A 72 12.19 1.06 -7.05
N ASP A 73 12.80 0.44 -6.06
CA ASP A 73 12.56 -0.97 -5.77
C ASP A 73 11.28 -1.18 -4.98
N LEU A 74 10.95 -0.24 -4.12
CA LEU A 74 9.78 -0.38 -3.25
C LEU A 74 8.48 -0.40 -4.05
N VAL A 75 8.37 0.45 -5.08
CA VAL A 75 7.18 0.45 -5.94
C VAL A 75 6.97 -0.92 -6.57
N VAL A 76 8.05 -1.51 -7.09
CA VAL A 76 7.99 -2.83 -7.73
C VAL A 76 7.50 -3.89 -6.73
N GLU A 77 8.01 -3.86 -5.51
CA GLU A 77 7.63 -4.84 -4.50
C GLU A 77 6.19 -4.67 -4.06
N VAL A 78 5.71 -3.43 -3.91
CA VAL A 78 4.32 -3.18 -3.53
C VAL A 78 3.38 -3.69 -4.63
N VAL A 79 3.68 -3.35 -5.89
CA VAL A 79 2.85 -3.80 -7.02
C VAL A 79 2.83 -5.32 -7.09
N LYS A 80 3.97 -5.96 -6.89
CA LYS A 80 4.06 -7.42 -6.94
C LYS A 80 3.17 -8.06 -5.88
N ILE A 81 3.20 -7.56 -4.66
CA ILE A 81 2.36 -8.09 -3.58
C ILE A 81 0.88 -7.92 -3.93
N MET A 82 0.49 -6.73 -4.40
CA MET A 82 -0.91 -6.49 -4.74
C MET A 82 -1.37 -7.39 -5.88
N GLU A 83 -0.51 -7.64 -6.86
CA GLU A 83 -0.84 -8.54 -7.95
C GLU A 83 -0.96 -9.99 -7.50
N GLU A 84 -0.18 -10.41 -6.52
CA GLU A 84 -0.29 -11.74 -5.94
C GLU A 84 -1.64 -11.96 -5.26
N TYR A 85 -2.27 -10.89 -4.79
CA TYR A 85 -3.62 -10.95 -4.22
C TYR A 85 -4.71 -10.83 -5.28
N GLY A 86 -4.35 -10.70 -6.56
CA GLY A 86 -5.31 -10.63 -7.65
C GLY A 86 -5.73 -9.24 -8.07
N TYR A 87 -5.01 -8.22 -7.63
CA TYR A 87 -5.34 -6.82 -7.97
C TYR A 87 -4.51 -6.22 -9.09
#